data_09814663cb7c9925d9225cffde9354a5
#
_entry.id   09814663cb7c9925d9225cffde9354a5
#
_cell.length_a   1.000
_cell.length_b   1.000
_cell.length_c   1.000
_cell.angle_alpha   90.00
_cell.angle_beta   90.00
_cell.angle_gamma   90.00
#
_symmetry.space_group_name_H-M   'P 1'
#
loop_
_entity.id
_entity.type
_entity.pdbx_description
1 polymer ?
#
loop_
_entity_poly.entity_id
_entity_poly.type
_entity_poly.pdbx_seq_one_letter_code
_entity_poly.pdbx_strand_id
1 'polypeptide(L)'
;ACNEAGRIVSVTVSNATSLERSGEMVEVSMGEVSSKLHLPDTAQIVVVDAEGQQVPYQITSDEKVIFPVTVQANGSAVYTIKVGIPQECPVKACGRYYPERVDDVAWENDLTAFRAYGPALQETGERAFGYDIWTKYNTTEPVVEARYEGELNPDMKAKIAELGKTDPKAAQELYRSVSYHVDHGNGLDCYKVGPTLGGGTTALMAGDTIVYPYCYAIQEILDNGPLRFTVKLVYNPLVVKGDSTIIETRIITLDAGSYCNKTVVSYTNLKETMPLAVGIVLHEPDGAIVADAANGYMTYVDPTDNAGGD
;
A
#
# COMPACT_ATOMS: atom_id res chain seq x y z
N ALA A 1 32.91 -38.87 6.60
CA ALA A 1 32.24 -37.79 5.89
C ALA A 1 30.75 -38.03 6.04
N CYS A 2 30.08 -37.38 7.01
CA CYS A 2 28.64 -37.39 7.09
C CYS A 2 28.12 -36.59 5.90
N ASN A 3 27.30 -37.25 5.09
CA ASN A 3 26.52 -36.64 4.04
C ASN A 3 25.50 -35.69 4.72
N GLU A 4 25.82 -34.42 4.85
CA GLU A 4 24.86 -33.37 5.16
C GLU A 4 24.02 -33.16 3.89
N ALA A 5 23.07 -34.05 3.65
CA ALA A 5 21.94 -33.73 2.80
C ALA A 5 21.32 -32.47 3.44
N GLY A 6 21.47 -31.32 2.78
CA GLY A 6 21.07 -30.04 3.34
C GLY A 6 19.63 -30.10 3.81
N ARG A 7 19.36 -29.66 5.03
CA ARG A 7 18.00 -29.60 5.59
C ARG A 7 17.15 -28.69 4.73
N ILE A 8 15.91 -29.06 4.53
CA ILE A 8 14.93 -28.32 3.72
C ILE A 8 13.63 -28.17 4.49
N VAL A 9 12.88 -27.11 4.17
CA VAL A 9 11.49 -26.94 4.56
C VAL A 9 10.65 -26.99 3.30
N SER A 10 9.82 -28.01 3.18
CA SER A 10 8.87 -28.11 2.07
C SER A 10 7.57 -27.38 2.43
N VAL A 11 7.11 -26.54 1.51
CA VAL A 11 5.87 -25.75 1.61
C VAL A 11 4.94 -26.20 0.49
N THR A 12 3.85 -26.86 0.84
CA THR A 12 2.81 -27.25 -0.13
C THR A 12 1.68 -26.25 -0.08
N VAL A 13 1.36 -25.65 -1.23
CA VAL A 13 0.27 -24.69 -1.38
C VAL A 13 -0.81 -25.32 -2.26
N SER A 14 -2.05 -25.35 -1.78
CA SER A 14 -3.18 -25.93 -2.48
C SER A 14 -4.20 -24.86 -2.87
N ASN A 15 -4.72 -24.96 -4.07
CA ASN A 15 -5.76 -24.11 -4.61
C ASN A 15 -7.04 -24.96 -4.83
N ALA A 16 -8.06 -24.75 -4.01
CA ALA A 16 -9.33 -25.43 -4.10
C ALA A 16 -10.35 -24.73 -5.03
N THR A 17 -9.95 -23.63 -5.68
CA THR A 17 -10.83 -22.89 -6.59
C THR A 17 -10.70 -23.40 -8.02
N SER A 18 -11.72 -23.11 -8.83
CA SER A 18 -11.72 -23.43 -10.27
C SER A 18 -10.91 -22.47 -11.13
N LEU A 19 -10.23 -21.50 -10.51
CA LEU A 19 -9.39 -20.51 -11.19
C LEU A 19 -7.92 -20.72 -10.81
N GLU A 20 -7.02 -20.55 -11.74
CA GLU A 20 -5.59 -20.44 -11.42
C GLU A 20 -5.35 -19.26 -10.50
N ARG A 21 -4.49 -19.45 -9.51
CA ARG A 21 -4.02 -18.38 -8.61
C ARG A 21 -2.57 -18.11 -8.92
N SER A 22 -2.28 -16.94 -9.47
CA SER A 22 -0.94 -16.55 -9.89
C SER A 22 -0.45 -15.34 -9.11
N GLY A 23 0.78 -15.40 -8.60
CA GLY A 23 1.39 -14.32 -7.83
C GLY A 23 0.84 -14.14 -6.42
N GLU A 24 0.13 -15.13 -5.90
CA GLU A 24 -0.41 -15.09 -4.53
C GLU A 24 0.69 -15.11 -3.50
N MET A 25 0.65 -14.19 -2.54
CA MET A 25 1.66 -14.10 -1.49
C MET A 25 1.42 -15.15 -0.41
N VAL A 26 2.38 -16.04 -0.23
CA VAL A 26 2.39 -17.04 0.84
C VAL A 26 3.27 -16.56 1.98
N GLU A 27 2.84 -16.82 3.21
CA GLU A 27 3.54 -16.48 4.44
C GLU A 27 3.90 -17.75 5.21
N VAL A 28 5.17 -17.88 5.60
CA VAL A 28 5.70 -18.99 6.43
C VAL A 28 6.41 -18.39 7.62
N SER A 29 6.18 -18.91 8.83
CA SER A 29 6.89 -18.43 10.03
C SER A 29 8.40 -18.62 9.91
N MET A 30 9.17 -17.55 10.09
CA MET A 30 10.62 -17.59 10.11
C MET A 30 11.14 -18.45 11.29
N GLY A 31 10.45 -18.43 12.41
CA GLY A 31 10.76 -19.28 13.56
C GLY A 31 10.66 -20.78 13.23
N GLU A 32 9.61 -21.19 12.48
CA GLU A 32 9.48 -22.57 12.00
C GLU A 32 10.58 -22.93 10.99
N VAL A 33 10.90 -22.04 10.06
CA VAL A 33 11.98 -22.22 9.09
C VAL A 33 13.32 -22.39 9.79
N SER A 34 13.65 -21.48 10.70
CA SER A 34 14.90 -21.52 11.49
C SER A 34 15.03 -22.80 12.29
N SER A 35 13.96 -23.21 12.96
CA SER A 35 13.93 -24.43 13.77
C SER A 35 14.17 -25.68 12.91
N LYS A 36 13.49 -25.81 11.78
CA LYS A 36 13.60 -26.98 10.90
C LYS A 36 14.93 -27.06 10.16
N LEU A 37 15.49 -25.91 9.76
CA LEU A 37 16.78 -25.84 9.07
C LEU A 37 17.97 -25.85 10.04
N HIS A 38 17.72 -25.61 11.33
CA HIS A 38 18.79 -25.37 12.34
C HIS A 38 19.74 -24.25 11.88
N LEU A 39 19.15 -23.12 11.46
CA LEU A 39 19.91 -22.00 10.88
C LEU A 39 20.88 -21.42 11.92
N PRO A 40 22.17 -21.29 11.60
CA PRO A 40 23.05 -20.39 12.33
C PRO A 40 22.68 -18.92 12.03
N ASP A 41 23.00 -18.01 12.94
CA ASP A 41 22.62 -16.58 12.85
C ASP A 41 23.08 -15.87 11.57
N THR A 42 24.09 -16.41 10.89
CA THR A 42 24.68 -15.83 9.67
C THR A 42 24.20 -16.49 8.39
N ALA A 43 23.37 -17.54 8.48
CA ALA A 43 22.94 -18.26 7.29
C ALA A 43 21.85 -17.48 6.52
N GLN A 44 22.01 -17.45 5.21
CA GLN A 44 20.97 -16.97 4.28
C GLN A 44 20.13 -18.14 3.78
N ILE A 45 18.90 -17.86 3.47
CA ILE A 45 17.97 -18.83 2.88
C ILE A 45 17.64 -18.46 1.44
N VAL A 46 17.16 -19.44 0.70
CA VAL A 46 16.55 -19.26 -0.61
C VAL A 46 15.23 -20.02 -0.64
N VAL A 47 14.30 -19.52 -1.42
CA VAL A 47 13.06 -20.22 -1.77
C VAL A 47 13.17 -20.68 -3.21
N VAL A 48 12.90 -21.94 -3.47
CA VAL A 48 12.93 -22.51 -4.84
C VAL A 48 11.60 -23.19 -5.15
N ASP A 49 11.23 -23.14 -6.42
CA ASP A 49 10.07 -23.87 -6.96
C ASP A 49 10.38 -25.38 -7.16
N ALA A 50 9.46 -26.10 -7.78
CA ALA A 50 9.59 -27.53 -8.07
C ALA A 50 10.70 -27.84 -9.06
N GLU A 51 11.05 -26.92 -9.94
CA GLU A 51 12.12 -26.99 -10.93
C GLU A 51 13.49 -26.60 -10.36
N GLY A 52 13.52 -26.17 -9.10
CA GLY A 52 14.73 -25.72 -8.40
C GLY A 52 15.15 -24.31 -8.73
N GLN A 53 14.30 -23.52 -9.40
CA GLN A 53 14.55 -22.12 -9.68
C GLN A 53 14.28 -21.28 -8.44
N GLN A 54 15.14 -20.29 -8.15
CA GLN A 54 14.88 -19.38 -7.06
C GLN A 54 13.68 -18.46 -7.39
N VAL A 55 12.77 -18.35 -6.43
CA VAL A 55 11.72 -17.34 -6.44
C VAL A 55 12.09 -16.21 -5.48
N PRO A 56 11.69 -14.97 -5.79
CA PRO A 56 11.93 -13.85 -4.87
C PRO A 56 11.25 -14.09 -3.53
N TYR A 57 11.87 -13.67 -2.46
CA TYR A 57 11.30 -13.72 -1.13
C TYR A 57 11.68 -12.49 -0.31
N GLN A 58 10.96 -12.28 0.77
CA GLN A 58 11.26 -11.25 1.77
C GLN A 58 11.05 -11.83 3.17
N ILE A 59 11.90 -11.41 4.12
CA ILE A 59 11.64 -11.63 5.54
C ILE A 59 11.02 -10.35 6.09
N THR A 60 9.83 -10.46 6.65
CA THR A 60 9.05 -9.32 7.14
C THR A 60 9.36 -9.01 8.60
N SER A 61 9.01 -7.79 9.04
CA SER A 61 9.19 -7.32 10.41
C SER A 61 8.44 -8.16 11.45
N ASP A 62 7.37 -8.84 11.05
CA ASP A 62 6.62 -9.79 11.87
C ASP A 62 7.13 -11.24 11.76
N GLU A 63 8.40 -11.40 11.38
CA GLU A 63 9.12 -12.67 11.32
C GLU A 63 8.47 -13.73 10.42
N LYS A 64 8.10 -13.33 9.20
CA LYS A 64 7.61 -14.25 8.17
C LYS A 64 8.53 -14.25 6.97
N VAL A 65 8.69 -15.40 6.35
CA VAL A 65 9.21 -15.56 4.98
C VAL A 65 8.02 -15.49 4.05
N ILE A 66 7.99 -14.47 3.20
CA ILE A 66 6.93 -14.30 2.20
C ILE A 66 7.50 -14.49 0.80
N PHE A 67 6.71 -15.09 -0.08
CA PHE A 67 7.08 -15.30 -1.49
C PHE A 67 5.84 -15.51 -2.37
N PRO A 68 5.88 -15.10 -3.64
CA PRO A 68 4.77 -15.29 -4.57
C PRO A 68 4.72 -16.76 -5.05
N VAL A 69 3.52 -17.30 -5.19
CA VAL A 69 3.28 -18.64 -5.71
C VAL A 69 2.28 -18.62 -6.86
N THR A 70 2.40 -19.60 -7.77
CA THR A 70 1.39 -19.87 -8.78
C THR A 70 0.87 -21.28 -8.58
N VAL A 71 -0.47 -21.42 -8.47
CA VAL A 71 -1.12 -22.71 -8.24
C VAL A 71 -2.29 -22.88 -9.21
N GLN A 72 -2.25 -23.93 -9.99
CA GLN A 72 -3.30 -24.25 -10.96
C GLN A 72 -4.66 -24.46 -10.30
N ALA A 73 -5.73 -24.28 -11.04
CA ALA A 73 -7.10 -24.55 -10.59
C ALA A 73 -7.20 -25.97 -10.03
N ASN A 74 -7.79 -26.13 -8.83
CA ASN A 74 -7.94 -27.40 -8.12
C ASN A 74 -6.63 -28.20 -7.96
N GLY A 75 -5.48 -27.50 -7.95
CA GLY A 75 -4.14 -28.07 -7.92
C GLY A 75 -3.37 -27.76 -6.65
N SER A 76 -2.12 -28.21 -6.64
CA SER A 76 -1.14 -27.89 -5.59
C SER A 76 0.22 -27.63 -6.22
N ALA A 77 1.01 -26.75 -5.58
CA ALA A 77 2.39 -26.49 -5.93
C ALA A 77 3.28 -26.67 -4.68
N VAL A 78 4.52 -27.08 -4.90
CA VAL A 78 5.49 -27.32 -3.82
C VAL A 78 6.67 -26.36 -4.00
N TYR A 79 7.00 -25.67 -2.92
CA TYR A 79 8.17 -24.81 -2.80
C TYR A 79 9.09 -25.35 -1.71
N THR A 80 10.37 -25.07 -1.84
CA THR A 80 11.37 -25.51 -0.86
C THR A 80 12.16 -24.33 -0.33
N ILE A 81 12.22 -24.19 0.98
CA ILE A 81 13.09 -23.23 1.66
C ILE A 81 14.33 -24.00 2.14
N LYS A 82 15.51 -23.50 1.83
CA LYS A 82 16.80 -24.08 2.19
C LYS A 82 17.87 -23.04 2.39
N VAL A 83 18.99 -23.42 2.99
CA VAL A 83 20.18 -22.57 3.06
C VAL A 83 20.72 -22.34 1.64
N GLY A 84 21.06 -21.09 1.34
CA GLY A 84 21.61 -20.72 0.03
C GLY A 84 21.87 -19.23 -0.07
N ILE A 85 22.48 -18.83 -1.18
CA ILE A 85 22.75 -17.42 -1.49
C ILE A 85 21.58 -16.89 -2.34
N PRO A 86 20.83 -15.90 -1.84
CA PRO A 86 19.71 -15.34 -2.59
C PRO A 86 20.19 -14.56 -3.81
N GLN A 87 19.45 -14.66 -4.89
CA GLN A 87 19.59 -13.78 -6.04
C GLN A 87 18.96 -12.42 -5.76
N GLU A 88 19.51 -11.37 -6.36
CA GLU A 88 18.86 -10.07 -6.35
C GLU A 88 17.52 -10.13 -7.08
N CYS A 89 16.51 -9.44 -6.51
CA CYS A 89 15.22 -9.30 -7.15
C CYS A 89 14.83 -7.82 -7.23
N PRO A 90 14.07 -7.42 -8.26
CA PRO A 90 13.56 -6.06 -8.37
C PRO A 90 12.67 -5.71 -7.17
N VAL A 91 12.74 -4.46 -6.73
CA VAL A 91 11.83 -3.93 -5.73
C VAL A 91 10.48 -3.69 -6.40
N LYS A 92 9.47 -4.45 -5.98
CA LYS A 92 8.09 -4.36 -6.48
C LYS A 92 7.12 -3.69 -5.52
N ALA A 93 7.50 -3.52 -4.25
CA ALA A 93 6.71 -2.80 -3.27
C ALA A 93 7.63 -1.91 -2.45
N CYS A 94 7.31 -0.63 -2.33
CA CYS A 94 8.12 0.34 -1.60
C CYS A 94 7.29 1.56 -1.18
N GLY A 95 7.87 2.39 -0.34
CA GLY A 95 7.27 3.65 0.06
C GLY A 95 8.14 4.40 1.04
N ARG A 96 7.79 5.63 1.32
CA ARG A 96 8.45 6.43 2.35
C ARG A 96 7.57 7.58 2.86
N TYR A 97 8.05 8.23 3.89
CA TYR A 97 7.56 9.51 4.38
C TYR A 97 8.14 10.64 3.52
N TYR A 98 7.29 11.59 3.13
CA TYR A 98 7.60 12.74 2.28
C TYR A 98 7.32 14.06 3.02
N PRO A 99 8.24 14.53 3.88
CA PRO A 99 8.05 15.82 4.56
C PRO A 99 7.99 16.97 3.57
N GLU A 100 8.68 16.86 2.43
CA GLU A 100 8.69 17.84 1.35
C GLU A 100 7.33 17.97 0.64
N ARG A 101 6.44 16.96 0.77
CA ARG A 101 5.05 16.98 0.31
C ARG A 101 4.09 16.96 1.49
N VAL A 102 4.19 18.01 2.32
CA VAL A 102 3.33 18.31 3.48
C VAL A 102 3.04 17.10 4.38
N ASP A 103 4.11 16.35 4.69
CA ASP A 103 4.08 15.17 5.56
C ASP A 103 3.26 13.99 5.02
N ASP A 104 3.22 13.78 3.72
CA ASP A 104 2.59 12.58 3.17
C ASP A 104 3.39 11.32 3.51
N VAL A 105 2.70 10.20 3.69
CA VAL A 105 3.25 8.86 3.50
C VAL A 105 2.68 8.31 2.20
N ALA A 106 3.55 8.00 1.24
CA ALA A 106 3.14 7.36 0.00
C ALA A 106 3.84 6.03 -0.19
N TRP A 107 3.11 5.08 -0.73
CA TRP A 107 3.60 3.72 -1.00
C TRP A 107 3.01 3.17 -2.29
N GLU A 108 3.72 2.25 -2.88
CA GLU A 108 3.35 1.68 -4.17
C GLU A 108 3.81 0.24 -4.32
N ASN A 109 3.22 -0.43 -5.28
CA ASN A 109 3.74 -1.69 -5.81
C ASN A 109 3.82 -1.63 -7.34
N ASP A 110 4.00 -2.77 -7.97
CA ASP A 110 4.07 -2.91 -9.43
C ASP A 110 2.74 -2.58 -10.16
N LEU A 111 1.62 -2.39 -9.45
CA LEU A 111 0.30 -2.18 -10.06
C LEU A 111 -0.34 -0.84 -9.73
N THR A 112 -0.09 -0.26 -8.57
CA THR A 112 -0.80 0.92 -8.08
C THR A 112 0.02 1.65 -7.02
N ALA A 113 -0.37 2.89 -6.70
CA ALA A 113 0.20 3.63 -5.59
C ALA A 113 -0.90 4.25 -4.71
N PHE A 114 -0.54 4.55 -3.48
CA PHE A 114 -1.41 5.09 -2.46
C PHE A 114 -0.71 6.19 -1.66
N ARG A 115 -1.52 7.05 -1.03
CA ARG A 115 -1.04 8.10 -0.16
C ARG A 115 -1.93 8.25 1.06
N ALA A 116 -1.32 8.50 2.21
CA ALA A 116 -1.97 8.96 3.42
C ALA A 116 -1.47 10.38 3.74
N TYR A 117 -2.39 11.29 4.00
CA TYR A 117 -2.08 12.69 4.25
C TYR A 117 -1.65 12.92 5.69
N GLY A 118 -0.63 13.76 5.85
CA GLY A 118 -0.02 14.02 7.12
C GLY A 118 -0.42 15.35 7.77
N PRO A 119 0.17 15.65 8.94
CA PRO A 119 -0.15 16.81 9.74
C PRO A 119 -0.02 18.14 9.02
N ALA A 120 1.04 18.32 8.24
CA ALA A 120 1.29 19.60 7.56
C ALA A 120 0.20 19.92 6.52
N LEU A 121 -0.36 18.93 5.81
CA LEU A 121 -1.51 19.16 4.94
C LEU A 121 -2.73 19.57 5.75
N GLN A 122 -3.01 18.89 6.85
CA GLN A 122 -4.16 19.18 7.70
C GLN A 122 -4.10 20.58 8.33
N GLU A 123 -2.88 21.10 8.62
CA GLU A 123 -2.66 22.45 9.12
C GLU A 123 -3.05 23.54 8.10
N THR A 124 -3.04 23.26 6.81
CA THR A 124 -3.52 24.19 5.77
C THR A 124 -5.04 24.40 5.79
N GLY A 125 -5.76 23.62 6.57
CA GLY A 125 -7.22 23.61 6.62
C GLY A 125 -7.84 22.56 5.70
N GLU A 126 -7.06 21.90 4.87
CA GLU A 126 -7.53 20.80 4.04
C GLU A 126 -7.93 19.60 4.88
N ARG A 127 -8.97 18.90 4.44
CA ARG A 127 -9.48 17.69 5.08
C ARG A 127 -9.47 16.55 4.08
N ALA A 128 -8.67 15.52 4.39
CA ALA A 128 -8.58 14.31 3.61
C ALA A 128 -8.28 13.17 4.58
N PHE A 129 -9.29 12.35 4.91
CA PHE A 129 -9.21 11.39 6.01
C PHE A 129 -8.93 9.98 5.54
N GLY A 130 -9.23 9.66 4.29
CA GLY A 130 -8.98 8.36 3.69
C GLY A 130 -7.68 8.30 2.89
N TYR A 131 -7.48 7.16 2.23
CA TYR A 131 -6.33 6.99 1.35
C TYR A 131 -6.62 7.56 -0.03
N ASP A 132 -5.58 8.12 -0.62
CA ASP A 132 -5.51 8.49 -2.01
C ASP A 132 -5.06 7.29 -2.85
N ILE A 133 -5.47 7.28 -4.13
CA ILE A 133 -5.15 6.21 -5.08
C ILE A 133 -4.55 6.83 -6.33
N TRP A 134 -3.39 6.33 -6.73
CA TRP A 134 -2.74 6.70 -7.98
C TRP A 134 -2.75 5.53 -8.94
N THR A 135 -3.16 5.80 -10.16
CA THR A 135 -3.12 4.78 -11.21
C THR A 135 -1.69 4.54 -11.70
N LYS A 136 -1.43 3.30 -12.10
CA LYS A 136 -0.20 2.89 -12.79
C LYS A 136 -0.55 1.98 -13.96
N TYR A 137 0.12 2.17 -15.09
CA TYR A 137 0.06 1.28 -16.24
C TYR A 137 1.33 1.45 -17.09
N ASN A 138 1.57 0.51 -18.00
CA ASN A 138 2.78 0.46 -18.84
C ASN A 138 4.12 0.50 -18.09
N THR A 139 4.11 0.26 -16.78
CA THR A 139 5.31 0.18 -15.96
C THR A 139 5.06 -0.69 -14.73
N THR A 140 6.07 -1.40 -14.29
CA THR A 140 6.12 -2.11 -13.00
C THR A 140 7.13 -1.47 -12.05
N GLU A 141 7.87 -0.47 -12.53
CA GLU A 141 8.86 0.26 -11.75
C GLU A 141 8.20 1.27 -10.80
N PRO A 142 8.85 1.63 -9.70
CA PRO A 142 8.40 2.70 -8.81
C PRO A 142 8.27 4.04 -9.56
N VAL A 143 7.18 4.77 -9.32
CA VAL A 143 6.88 6.03 -10.00
C VAL A 143 6.68 7.23 -9.05
N VAL A 144 6.35 6.98 -7.77
CA VAL A 144 5.98 8.04 -6.82
C VAL A 144 7.14 9.02 -6.61
N GLU A 145 8.35 8.53 -6.41
CA GLU A 145 9.53 9.37 -6.21
C GLU A 145 9.76 10.31 -7.40
N ALA A 146 9.78 9.77 -8.61
CA ALA A 146 10.00 10.56 -9.83
C ALA A 146 8.89 11.59 -10.09
N ARG A 147 7.65 11.24 -9.76
CA ARG A 147 6.50 12.15 -9.88
C ARG A 147 6.61 13.31 -8.89
N TYR A 148 6.99 13.04 -7.63
CA TYR A 148 7.22 14.09 -6.64
C TYR A 148 8.43 14.96 -6.98
N GLU A 149 9.55 14.38 -7.39
CA GLU A 149 10.73 15.13 -7.83
C GLU A 149 10.41 16.08 -8.98
N GLY A 150 9.57 15.67 -9.92
CA GLY A 150 9.15 16.50 -11.04
C GLY A 150 8.37 17.74 -10.60
N GLU A 151 7.28 17.54 -9.88
CA GLU A 151 6.38 18.63 -9.47
C GLU A 151 6.91 19.46 -8.31
N LEU A 152 7.61 18.85 -7.35
CA LEU A 152 8.12 19.56 -6.17
C LEU A 152 9.47 20.24 -6.39
N ASN A 153 10.11 20.05 -7.54
CA ASN A 153 11.40 20.66 -7.86
C ASN A 153 11.38 22.17 -7.69
N PRO A 154 12.23 22.75 -6.79
CA PRO A 154 12.21 24.18 -6.49
C PRO A 154 12.53 25.07 -7.70
N ASP A 155 13.49 24.63 -8.53
CA ASP A 155 13.88 25.39 -9.73
C ASP A 155 12.77 25.39 -10.77
N MET A 156 12.08 24.26 -10.92
CA MET A 156 10.92 24.14 -11.80
C MET A 156 9.78 25.04 -11.32
N LYS A 157 9.46 25.00 -10.02
CA LYS A 157 8.45 25.90 -9.41
C LYS A 157 8.78 27.37 -9.63
N ALA A 158 10.04 27.77 -9.40
CA ALA A 158 10.49 29.13 -9.63
C ALA A 158 10.35 29.54 -11.11
N LYS A 159 10.74 28.64 -12.02
CA LYS A 159 10.62 28.88 -13.47
C LYS A 159 9.16 29.04 -13.91
N ILE A 160 8.26 28.19 -13.43
CA ILE A 160 6.82 28.28 -13.71
C ILE A 160 6.26 29.61 -13.18
N ALA A 161 6.61 29.97 -11.92
CA ALA A 161 6.15 31.21 -11.31
C ALA A 161 6.63 32.47 -12.08
N GLU A 162 7.89 32.49 -12.53
CA GLU A 162 8.43 33.60 -13.32
C GLU A 162 7.76 33.69 -14.70
N LEU A 163 7.64 32.56 -15.38
CA LEU A 163 6.99 32.49 -16.67
C LEU A 163 5.52 32.93 -16.61
N GLY A 164 4.82 32.60 -15.51
CA GLY A 164 3.43 32.98 -15.28
C GLY A 164 3.19 34.50 -15.21
N LYS A 165 4.22 35.31 -14.96
CA LYS A 165 4.13 36.77 -14.95
C LYS A 165 4.05 37.36 -16.36
N THR A 166 4.61 36.69 -17.35
CA THR A 166 4.73 37.18 -18.74
C THR A 166 3.94 36.36 -19.74
N ASP A 167 3.85 35.04 -19.54
CA ASP A 167 3.13 34.10 -20.39
C ASP A 167 2.42 33.04 -19.56
N PRO A 168 1.20 33.30 -19.06
CA PRO A 168 0.45 32.35 -18.25
C PRO A 168 0.16 31.01 -18.98
N LYS A 169 0.02 31.04 -20.32
CA LYS A 169 -0.24 29.82 -21.08
C LYS A 169 0.99 28.92 -21.11
N ALA A 170 2.14 29.47 -21.42
CA ALA A 170 3.40 28.72 -21.39
C ALA A 170 3.74 28.23 -19.98
N ALA A 171 3.42 28.98 -18.94
CA ALA A 171 3.57 28.55 -17.56
C ALA A 171 2.67 27.34 -17.23
N GLN A 172 1.43 27.36 -17.69
CA GLN A 172 0.49 26.24 -17.55
C GLN A 172 0.98 24.99 -18.28
N GLU A 173 1.46 25.13 -19.51
CA GLU A 173 2.03 24.03 -20.27
C GLU A 173 3.27 23.43 -19.59
N LEU A 174 4.13 24.30 -19.05
CA LEU A 174 5.31 23.85 -18.30
C LEU A 174 4.91 23.14 -17.00
N TYR A 175 3.93 23.64 -16.26
CA TYR A 175 3.39 22.96 -15.06
C TYR A 175 2.84 21.57 -15.45
N ARG A 176 2.01 21.48 -16.48
CA ARG A 176 1.44 20.21 -16.93
C ARG A 176 2.50 19.18 -17.32
N SER A 177 3.66 19.63 -17.82
CA SER A 177 4.74 18.72 -18.22
C SER A 177 5.44 18.02 -17.04
N VAL A 178 5.23 18.48 -15.81
CA VAL A 178 5.84 17.91 -14.59
C VAL A 178 4.83 17.48 -13.55
N SER A 179 3.54 17.81 -13.73
CA SER A 179 2.51 17.51 -12.75
C SER A 179 2.18 16.02 -12.75
N TYR A 180 2.12 15.43 -11.56
CA TYR A 180 1.68 14.04 -11.38
C TYR A 180 0.16 13.88 -11.48
N HIS A 181 -0.60 14.98 -11.62
CA HIS A 181 -2.03 14.96 -11.96
C HIS A 181 -2.27 14.86 -13.48
N VAL A 182 -1.21 14.83 -14.28
CA VAL A 182 -1.28 14.63 -15.74
C VAL A 182 -0.65 13.28 -16.06
N ASP A 183 -1.32 12.52 -16.91
CA ASP A 183 -0.81 11.24 -17.38
C ASP A 183 0.35 11.43 -18.37
N HIS A 184 1.51 10.94 -18.00
CA HIS A 184 2.72 10.93 -18.84
C HIS A 184 2.98 9.56 -19.49
N GLY A 185 1.95 8.73 -19.63
CA GLY A 185 2.03 7.41 -20.25
C GLY A 185 2.24 6.27 -19.24
N ASN A 186 2.19 6.55 -17.95
CA ASN A 186 2.36 5.55 -16.88
C ASN A 186 1.38 5.72 -15.70
N GLY A 187 0.28 6.44 -15.90
CA GLY A 187 -0.74 6.72 -14.91
C GLY A 187 -0.56 8.08 -14.22
N LEU A 188 -1.43 8.38 -13.27
CA LEU A 188 -1.50 9.71 -12.62
C LEU A 188 -2.18 9.63 -11.25
N ASP A 189 -2.10 10.73 -10.50
CA ASP A 189 -2.96 11.02 -9.35
C ASP A 189 -4.27 11.63 -9.88
N CYS A 190 -5.33 10.82 -9.90
CA CYS A 190 -6.64 11.19 -10.44
C CYS A 190 -7.78 10.95 -9.45
N TYR A 191 -7.49 10.74 -8.18
CA TYR A 191 -8.47 10.40 -7.16
C TYR A 191 -8.62 11.52 -6.14
N LYS A 192 -9.84 12.04 -5.96
CA LYS A 192 -10.12 13.11 -5.02
C LYS A 192 -10.65 12.56 -3.70
N VAL A 193 -9.82 12.61 -2.66
CA VAL A 193 -10.18 12.09 -1.33
C VAL A 193 -11.19 12.99 -0.62
N GLY A 194 -10.90 14.27 -0.45
CA GLY A 194 -11.73 15.21 0.31
C GLY A 194 -11.98 14.78 1.76
N PRO A 195 -12.99 15.39 2.45
CA PRO A 195 -13.30 15.09 3.84
C PRO A 195 -14.11 13.78 3.98
N THR A 196 -13.59 12.67 3.43
CA THR A 196 -14.25 11.38 3.31
C THR A 196 -13.33 10.23 3.73
N LEU A 197 -13.81 8.98 3.61
CA LEU A 197 -13.00 7.78 3.81
C LEU A 197 -12.12 7.44 2.59
N GLY A 198 -12.13 8.27 1.56
CA GLY A 198 -11.24 8.16 0.38
C GLY A 198 -11.35 6.84 -0.34
N GLY A 199 -10.22 6.27 -0.71
CA GLY A 199 -10.08 4.99 -1.42
C GLY A 199 -10.25 3.75 -0.54
N GLY A 200 -10.95 3.85 0.58
CA GLY A 200 -11.31 2.72 1.43
C GLY A 200 -10.54 2.67 2.75
N THR A 201 -11.12 3.23 3.76
CA THR A 201 -10.64 3.11 5.14
C THR A 201 -11.81 2.89 6.09
N THR A 202 -11.52 2.80 7.39
CA THR A 202 -12.51 2.63 8.45
C THR A 202 -12.61 3.87 9.32
N ALA A 203 -13.76 4.03 9.98
CA ALA A 203 -13.94 5.00 11.04
C ALA A 203 -14.94 4.47 12.08
N LEU A 204 -14.84 4.92 13.33
CA LEU A 204 -15.83 4.65 14.36
C LEU A 204 -17.17 5.34 14.03
N MET A 205 -18.28 4.68 14.42
CA MET A 205 -19.61 5.25 14.36
C MET A 205 -20.09 5.62 15.75
N ALA A 206 -20.44 6.89 15.97
CA ALA A 206 -21.11 7.36 17.17
C ALA A 206 -22.58 7.68 16.86
N GLY A 207 -23.46 6.72 17.10
CA GLY A 207 -24.82 6.76 16.56
C GLY A 207 -24.78 6.72 15.03
N ASP A 208 -25.42 7.68 14.38
CA ASP A 208 -25.46 7.80 12.91
C ASP A 208 -24.34 8.70 12.35
N THR A 209 -23.33 9.03 13.17
CA THR A 209 -22.26 9.95 12.78
C THR A 209 -20.94 9.21 12.64
N ILE A 210 -20.25 9.42 11.51
CA ILE A 210 -18.88 8.93 11.29
C ILE A 210 -17.92 9.83 12.09
N VAL A 211 -17.06 9.21 12.90
CA VAL A 211 -15.98 9.88 13.62
C VAL A 211 -14.72 9.75 12.78
N TYR A 212 -14.48 10.73 11.91
CA TYR A 212 -13.30 10.71 11.04
C TYR A 212 -12.03 10.89 11.85
N PRO A 213 -10.98 10.09 11.60
CA PRO A 213 -9.65 10.37 12.11
C PRO A 213 -9.12 11.64 11.45
N TYR A 214 -8.52 12.53 12.24
CA TYR A 214 -8.01 13.81 11.71
C TYR A 214 -6.82 13.60 10.77
N CYS A 215 -5.71 13.13 11.31
CA CYS A 215 -4.53 12.66 10.58
C CYS A 215 -3.66 11.84 11.52
N TYR A 216 -2.67 11.14 10.98
CA TYR A 216 -1.69 10.48 11.82
C TYR A 216 -0.78 11.50 12.52
N ALA A 217 -0.30 11.12 13.70
CA ALA A 217 0.71 11.85 14.46
C ALA A 217 2.08 11.19 14.36
N ILE A 218 2.11 9.86 14.20
CA ILE A 218 3.33 9.05 14.12
C ILE A 218 3.19 8.09 12.95
N GLN A 219 4.25 7.97 12.17
CA GLN A 219 4.40 6.97 11.13
C GLN A 219 5.67 6.14 11.38
N GLU A 220 5.60 4.86 11.08
CA GLU A 220 6.72 3.93 11.20
C GLU A 220 6.66 2.93 10.04
N ILE A 221 7.67 2.93 9.17
CA ILE A 221 7.77 1.96 8.09
C ILE A 221 8.35 0.69 8.67
N LEU A 222 7.57 -0.39 8.63
CA LEU A 222 7.93 -1.69 9.19
C LEU A 222 8.61 -2.58 8.15
N ASP A 223 8.09 -2.58 6.91
CA ASP A 223 8.67 -3.31 5.79
C ASP A 223 8.75 -2.40 4.56
N ASN A 224 9.83 -2.49 3.80
CA ASN A 224 10.05 -1.68 2.61
C ASN A 224 10.69 -2.50 1.48
N GLY A 225 9.89 -3.37 0.88
CA GLY A 225 10.26 -4.22 -0.25
C GLY A 225 11.21 -5.39 0.09
N PRO A 226 11.52 -6.24 -0.91
CA PRO A 226 11.14 -6.09 -2.32
C PRO A 226 9.69 -6.48 -2.67
N LEU A 227 8.99 -7.26 -1.81
CA LEU A 227 7.68 -7.82 -2.14
C LEU A 227 6.53 -7.23 -1.34
N ARG A 228 6.82 -6.66 -0.19
CA ARG A 228 5.84 -6.09 0.73
C ARG A 228 6.31 -4.76 1.26
N PHE A 229 5.40 -3.80 1.25
CA PHE A 229 5.50 -2.58 2.03
C PHE A 229 4.54 -2.66 3.21
N THR A 230 4.99 -2.28 4.41
CA THR A 230 4.14 -2.19 5.60
C THR A 230 4.44 -0.90 6.35
N VAL A 231 3.39 -0.13 6.66
CA VAL A 231 3.49 1.08 7.47
C VAL A 231 2.51 1.02 8.65
N LYS A 232 2.97 1.47 9.80
CA LYS A 232 2.14 1.72 10.98
C LYS A 232 1.89 3.21 11.11
N LEU A 233 0.63 3.59 11.19
CA LEU A 233 0.18 4.95 11.43
C LEU A 233 -0.54 5.00 12.78
N VAL A 234 -0.10 5.89 13.68
CA VAL A 234 -0.79 6.19 14.93
C VAL A 234 -1.43 7.56 14.79
N TYR A 235 -2.73 7.63 14.95
CA TYR A 235 -3.50 8.84 14.70
C TYR A 235 -3.55 9.75 15.93
N ASN A 236 -3.85 11.02 15.71
CA ASN A 236 -4.18 11.94 16.79
C ASN A 236 -5.40 11.44 17.57
N PRO A 237 -5.53 11.81 18.86
CA PRO A 237 -6.66 11.38 19.65
C PRO A 237 -8.01 11.75 19.01
N LEU A 238 -8.91 10.77 18.94
CA LEU A 238 -10.28 10.95 18.48
C LEU A 238 -11.16 11.42 19.63
N VAL A 239 -12.13 12.27 19.31
CA VAL A 239 -13.20 12.64 20.24
C VAL A 239 -14.42 11.78 19.96
N VAL A 240 -14.71 10.83 20.84
CA VAL A 240 -15.80 9.87 20.71
C VAL A 240 -16.72 9.99 21.92
N LYS A 241 -17.97 10.44 21.71
CA LYS A 241 -18.94 10.64 22.79
C LYS A 241 -18.40 11.46 23.98
N GLY A 242 -17.55 12.46 23.68
CA GLY A 242 -16.91 13.33 24.69
C GLY A 242 -15.62 12.77 25.30
N ASP A 243 -15.21 11.55 25.01
CA ASP A 243 -13.91 11.01 25.38
C ASP A 243 -12.88 11.37 24.31
N SER A 244 -11.84 12.12 24.68
CA SER A 244 -10.77 12.58 23.78
C SER A 244 -9.47 11.76 23.92
N THR A 245 -9.56 10.57 24.49
CA THR A 245 -8.37 9.72 24.75
C THR A 245 -8.25 8.53 23.80
N ILE A 246 -9.19 8.37 22.87
CA ILE A 246 -9.23 7.24 21.94
C ILE A 246 -8.15 7.40 20.88
N ILE A 247 -7.27 6.42 20.75
CA ILE A 247 -6.20 6.40 19.76
C ILE A 247 -6.47 5.30 18.74
N GLU A 248 -6.52 5.68 17.48
CA GLU A 248 -6.56 4.74 16.36
C GLU A 248 -5.13 4.41 15.90
N THR A 249 -4.85 3.14 15.69
CA THR A 249 -3.62 2.66 15.05
C THR A 249 -3.98 1.82 13.84
N ARG A 250 -3.32 2.10 12.72
CA ARG A 250 -3.43 1.32 11.48
C ARG A 250 -2.11 0.66 11.14
N ILE A 251 -2.16 -0.60 10.73
CA ILE A 251 -1.07 -1.29 10.05
C ILE A 251 -1.55 -1.56 8.63
N ILE A 252 -0.93 -0.90 7.67
CA ILE A 252 -1.28 -0.95 6.26
C ILE A 252 -0.22 -1.75 5.54
N THR A 253 -0.63 -2.79 4.83
CA THR A 253 0.26 -3.68 4.08
C THR A 253 -0.16 -3.69 2.62
N LEU A 254 0.81 -3.54 1.71
CA LEU A 254 0.64 -3.69 0.27
C LEU A 254 1.65 -4.69 -0.26
N ASP A 255 1.16 -5.76 -0.87
CA ASP A 255 1.98 -6.78 -1.50
C ASP A 255 2.18 -6.53 -3.00
N ALA A 256 3.30 -6.94 -3.54
CA ALA A 256 3.52 -7.01 -4.97
C ALA A 256 2.41 -7.84 -5.64
N GLY A 257 1.92 -7.38 -6.79
CA GLY A 257 0.85 -8.04 -7.54
C GLY A 257 -0.57 -7.82 -7.00
N SER A 258 -0.76 -7.02 -5.94
CA SER A 258 -2.07 -6.71 -5.36
C SER A 258 -2.53 -5.30 -5.70
N TYR A 259 -3.80 -5.14 -6.08
CA TYR A 259 -4.45 -3.81 -6.17
C TYR A 259 -5.00 -3.33 -4.83
N CYS A 260 -4.98 -4.18 -3.79
CA CYS A 260 -5.64 -3.89 -2.53
C CYS A 260 -4.64 -3.81 -1.37
N ASN A 261 -4.78 -2.78 -0.54
CA ASN A 261 -4.16 -2.74 0.77
C ASN A 261 -4.89 -3.66 1.75
N LYS A 262 -4.14 -4.35 2.59
CA LYS A 262 -4.66 -4.94 3.82
C LYS A 262 -4.45 -3.95 4.96
N THR A 263 -5.52 -3.52 5.61
CA THR A 263 -5.42 -2.62 6.77
C THR A 263 -5.95 -3.31 8.01
N VAL A 264 -5.13 -3.34 9.06
CA VAL A 264 -5.52 -3.78 10.41
C VAL A 264 -5.66 -2.52 11.26
N VAL A 265 -6.86 -2.29 11.78
CA VAL A 265 -7.18 -1.12 12.60
C VAL A 265 -7.43 -1.56 14.03
N SER A 266 -6.85 -0.85 14.97
CA SER A 266 -7.05 -1.06 16.41
C SER A 266 -7.28 0.27 17.12
N TYR A 267 -8.01 0.20 18.21
CA TYR A 267 -8.31 1.37 19.06
C TYR A 267 -7.86 1.11 20.47
N THR A 268 -7.13 2.04 21.07
CA THR A 268 -6.82 2.03 22.51
C THR A 268 -7.76 2.97 23.25
N ASN A 269 -7.97 2.70 24.54
CA ASN A 269 -8.86 3.45 25.44
C ASN A 269 -10.35 3.41 25.08
N LEU A 270 -10.76 2.62 24.10
CA LEU A 270 -12.17 2.42 23.78
C LEU A 270 -12.83 1.60 24.89
N LYS A 271 -13.84 2.16 25.55
CA LYS A 271 -14.47 1.60 26.76
C LYS A 271 -15.64 0.67 26.45
N GLU A 272 -16.15 0.71 25.24
CA GLU A 272 -17.30 -0.09 24.81
C GLU A 272 -17.12 -0.54 23.35
N THR A 273 -17.82 -1.59 22.97
CA THR A 273 -17.87 -2.00 21.56
C THR A 273 -18.67 -0.96 20.77
N MET A 274 -18.10 -0.54 19.65
CA MET A 274 -18.71 0.44 18.75
C MET A 274 -18.77 -0.09 17.32
N PRO A 275 -19.80 0.30 16.54
CA PRO A 275 -19.85 0.01 15.13
C PRO A 275 -18.69 0.70 14.38
N LEU A 276 -18.25 0.06 13.31
CA LEU A 276 -17.31 0.62 12.36
C LEU A 276 -18.01 0.87 11.01
N ALA A 277 -17.77 2.03 10.43
CA ALA A 277 -18.03 2.25 9.01
C ALA A 277 -16.77 1.84 8.22
N VAL A 278 -16.99 1.17 7.10
CA VAL A 278 -15.98 0.95 6.06
C VAL A 278 -16.55 1.57 4.80
N GLY A 279 -15.80 2.42 4.14
CA GLY A 279 -16.34 3.18 3.03
C GLY A 279 -15.31 3.69 2.04
N ILE A 280 -15.79 3.99 0.86
CA ILE A 280 -15.09 4.67 -0.23
C ILE A 280 -15.88 5.92 -0.59
N VAL A 281 -15.20 6.95 -1.08
CA VAL A 281 -15.89 8.15 -1.56
C VAL A 281 -16.65 7.85 -2.86
N LEU A 282 -17.82 8.44 -2.99
CA LEU A 282 -18.59 8.42 -4.23
C LEU A 282 -18.53 9.83 -4.85
N HIS A 283 -17.86 9.96 -5.97
CA HIS A 283 -17.77 11.24 -6.70
C HIS A 283 -19.01 11.48 -7.55
N GLU A 284 -19.58 10.41 -8.09
CA GLU A 284 -20.82 10.45 -8.86
C GLU A 284 -21.91 9.68 -8.10
N PRO A 285 -23.03 10.33 -7.71
CA PRO A 285 -24.08 9.70 -6.92
C PRO A 285 -24.78 8.54 -7.67
N ASP A 286 -24.76 8.57 -9.01
CA ASP A 286 -25.38 7.56 -9.88
C ASP A 286 -24.37 6.56 -10.45
N GLY A 287 -23.14 6.54 -9.92
CA GLY A 287 -22.08 5.62 -10.32
C GLY A 287 -22.44 4.15 -10.11
N ALA A 288 -21.72 3.26 -10.82
CA ALA A 288 -21.93 1.81 -10.69
C ALA A 288 -21.42 1.33 -9.32
N ILE A 289 -22.34 1.11 -8.40
CA ILE A 289 -22.08 0.63 -7.05
C ILE A 289 -22.56 -0.80 -6.91
N VAL A 290 -21.72 -1.67 -6.37
CA VAL A 290 -22.11 -3.00 -5.92
C VAL A 290 -21.77 -3.13 -4.44
N ALA A 291 -22.74 -3.54 -3.63
CA ALA A 291 -22.55 -3.84 -2.22
C ALA A 291 -23.11 -5.24 -1.94
N ASP A 292 -22.26 -6.15 -1.51
CA ASP A 292 -22.64 -7.52 -1.19
C ASP A 292 -22.27 -7.83 0.27
N ALA A 293 -23.23 -7.61 1.15
CA ALA A 293 -23.05 -7.84 2.57
C ALA A 293 -22.85 -9.32 2.93
N ALA A 294 -23.38 -10.24 2.11
CA ALA A 294 -23.25 -11.66 2.35
C ALA A 294 -21.83 -12.16 2.10
N ASN A 295 -21.15 -11.60 1.10
CA ASN A 295 -19.77 -11.92 0.74
C ASN A 295 -18.77 -10.89 1.29
N GLY A 296 -19.25 -9.81 1.93
CA GLY A 296 -18.43 -8.84 2.64
C GLY A 296 -17.60 -7.93 1.74
N TYR A 297 -18.11 -7.53 0.58
CA TYR A 297 -17.44 -6.58 -0.29
C TYR A 297 -18.35 -5.47 -0.80
N MET A 298 -17.72 -4.35 -1.17
CA MET A 298 -18.34 -3.30 -1.96
C MET A 298 -17.38 -2.86 -3.05
N THR A 299 -17.92 -2.43 -4.19
CA THR A 299 -17.17 -1.86 -5.31
C THR A 299 -17.87 -0.63 -5.84
N TYR A 300 -17.09 0.27 -6.39
CA TYR A 300 -17.56 1.48 -7.06
C TYR A 300 -16.69 1.71 -8.28
N VAL A 301 -17.31 1.90 -9.43
CA VAL A 301 -16.62 2.33 -10.66
C VAL A 301 -16.62 3.85 -10.67
N ASP A 302 -15.44 4.41 -10.45
CA ASP A 302 -15.23 5.84 -10.27
C ASP A 302 -14.70 6.46 -11.57
N PRO A 303 -15.32 7.53 -12.08
CA PRO A 303 -14.67 8.33 -13.10
C PRO A 303 -13.43 9.00 -12.52
N THR A 304 -12.39 9.13 -13.32
CA THR A 304 -11.19 9.87 -12.91
C THR A 304 -11.53 11.34 -12.63
N ASP A 305 -10.88 11.93 -11.63
CA ASP A 305 -10.93 13.36 -11.42
C ASP A 305 -10.10 14.05 -12.51
N ASN A 306 -10.78 14.71 -13.46
CA ASN A 306 -10.14 15.44 -14.54
C ASN A 306 -9.61 16.83 -14.11
N ALA A 307 -9.31 17.06 -12.84
CA ALA A 307 -8.74 18.32 -12.36
C ALA A 307 -7.41 18.65 -13.07
N GLY A 308 -6.68 17.62 -13.51
CA GLY A 308 -5.50 17.76 -14.35
C GLY A 308 -5.82 18.03 -15.84
N GLY A 309 -7.08 17.95 -16.22
CA GLY A 309 -7.57 18.12 -17.60
C GLY A 309 -7.08 17.02 -18.54
N ASP A 310 -8.00 16.24 -19.01
CA ASP A 310 -7.91 15.15 -20.01
C ASP A 310 -7.55 13.78 -19.47
#